data_935498d41de60d0dc2d9418a444b59fa
#
_entry.id   935498d41de60d0dc2d9418a444b59fa
#
_cell.length_a   1.000
_cell.length_b   1.000
_cell.length_c   1.000
_cell.angle_alpha   90.00
_cell.angle_beta   90.00
_cell.angle_gamma   90.00
#
_symmetry.space_group_name_H-M   'P 1'
#
loop_
_entity.id
_entity.type
_entity.pdbx_description
1 polymer ?
#
loop_
_entity_poly.entity_id
_entity_poly.type
_entity_poly.pdbx_seq_one_letter_code
_entity_poly.pdbx_strand_id
1 'polypeptide(L)'
;MKIILSDREVYAGEPVTGSLKLYTRINLSGIQELKFPDFKGFLKEDIETPPLRSLESEVIDGVQYGTGVIQRFVLYPQIPGEIRIDPAEMTVLVQERSGARDPFFDDPFFDSFFSSVATVPRKVASQQVTVRVKPLPEPRPADFHGAVGSFTMESSISATEARLNDAVTMTVTLRGTGNLSLAGEPVISFPQGIEMYDPKVTVKSSGTAAGSKVFEYLLIPRNTGTFDIPPV
;
A
#
# COMPACT_ATOMS: atom_id res chain seq x y z
N MET A 1 -19.88 1.10 3.67
CA MET A 1 -18.56 0.86 3.09
C MET A 1 -17.80 2.18 2.99
N LYS A 2 -16.50 2.22 3.31
CA LYS A 2 -15.67 3.44 3.25
C LYS A 2 -14.29 3.11 2.69
N ILE A 3 -13.74 4.05 1.90
CA ILE A 3 -12.32 4.10 1.57
C ILE A 3 -11.67 4.96 2.65
N ILE A 4 -10.71 4.39 3.36
CA ILE A 4 -9.96 5.04 4.44
C ILE A 4 -8.53 5.22 3.93
N LEU A 5 -8.01 6.44 4.02
CA LEU A 5 -6.64 6.79 3.63
C LEU A 5 -5.87 7.27 4.85
N SER A 6 -4.56 7.02 4.90
CA SER A 6 -3.67 7.56 5.94
C SER A 6 -3.66 9.08 5.94
N ASP A 7 -3.58 9.67 4.74
CA ASP A 7 -3.52 11.10 4.51
C ASP A 7 -4.33 11.49 3.29
N ARG A 8 -4.77 12.73 3.24
CA ARG A 8 -5.48 13.34 2.11
C ARG A 8 -4.77 14.55 1.51
N GLU A 9 -3.63 14.91 2.09
CA GLU A 9 -2.78 15.98 1.59
C GLU A 9 -1.32 15.51 1.61
N VAL A 10 -0.75 15.26 0.44
CA VAL A 10 0.54 14.62 0.23
C VAL A 10 1.29 15.25 -0.93
N TYR A 11 2.58 14.99 -1.06
CA TYR A 11 3.36 15.37 -2.24
C TYR A 11 3.18 14.37 -3.39
N ALA A 12 3.46 14.82 -4.61
CA ALA A 12 3.50 13.92 -5.76
C ALA A 12 4.56 12.81 -5.52
N GLY A 13 4.17 11.55 -5.72
CA GLY A 13 5.01 10.38 -5.45
C GLY A 13 5.05 9.90 -3.99
N GLU A 14 4.53 10.68 -3.04
CA GLU A 14 4.45 10.27 -1.62
C GLU A 14 3.41 9.17 -1.42
N PRO A 15 3.73 8.08 -0.68
CA PRO A 15 2.81 6.97 -0.49
C PRO A 15 1.64 7.34 0.42
N VAL A 16 0.44 6.97 0.00
CA VAL A 16 -0.79 7.02 0.79
C VAL A 16 -1.28 5.60 1.00
N THR A 17 -1.22 5.10 2.22
CA THR A 17 -1.81 3.80 2.54
C THR A 17 -3.32 3.91 2.62
N GLY A 18 -4.01 2.92 2.07
CA GLY A 18 -5.46 2.91 2.04
C GLY A 18 -6.06 1.55 2.33
N SER A 19 -7.31 1.58 2.71
CA SER A 19 -8.12 0.37 2.85
C SER A 19 -9.57 0.60 2.44
N LEU A 20 -10.18 -0.43 1.86
CA LEU A 20 -11.61 -0.53 1.70
C LEU A 20 -12.16 -1.31 2.88
N LYS A 21 -12.97 -0.65 3.73
CA LYS A 21 -13.56 -1.23 4.95
C LYS A 21 -15.08 -1.26 4.85
N LEU A 22 -15.65 -2.43 5.15
CA LEU A 22 -17.08 -2.65 5.27
C LEU A 22 -17.54 -2.26 6.68
N TYR A 23 -18.73 -1.68 6.77
CA TYR A 23 -19.45 -1.40 8.01
C TYR A 23 -20.89 -1.84 7.83
N THR A 24 -21.39 -2.65 8.75
CA THR A 24 -22.78 -3.14 8.71
C THR A 24 -23.40 -3.18 10.10
N ARG A 25 -24.71 -2.97 10.17
CA ARG A 25 -25.52 -3.14 11.38
C ARG A 25 -26.47 -4.33 11.28
N ILE A 26 -26.45 -5.00 10.13
CA ILE A 26 -27.30 -6.13 9.83
C ILE A 26 -26.44 -7.34 9.47
N ASN A 27 -27.01 -8.52 9.65
CA ASN A 27 -26.35 -9.76 9.30
C ASN A 27 -26.24 -9.89 7.77
N LEU A 28 -25.03 -10.09 7.29
CA LEU A 28 -24.74 -10.36 5.89
C LEU A 28 -24.57 -11.86 5.70
N SER A 29 -25.21 -12.41 4.65
CA SER A 29 -25.00 -13.80 4.23
C SER A 29 -23.80 -13.96 3.32
N GLY A 30 -23.34 -12.86 2.68
CA GLY A 30 -22.21 -12.88 1.78
C GLY A 30 -22.02 -11.60 0.99
N ILE A 31 -20.94 -11.58 0.22
CA ILE A 31 -20.61 -10.56 -0.78
C ILE A 31 -20.72 -11.24 -2.14
N GLN A 32 -21.55 -10.70 -3.03
CA GLN A 32 -21.78 -11.25 -4.36
C GLN A 32 -20.87 -10.61 -5.42
N GLU A 33 -20.70 -9.30 -5.39
CA GLU A 33 -19.95 -8.54 -6.37
C GLU A 33 -19.23 -7.40 -5.66
N LEU A 34 -17.99 -7.12 -6.09
CA LEU A 34 -17.19 -6.01 -5.61
C LEU A 34 -16.50 -5.35 -6.80
N LYS A 35 -16.76 -4.06 -6.99
CA LYS A 35 -16.14 -3.23 -8.00
C LYS A 35 -15.31 -2.15 -7.34
N PHE A 36 -13.99 -2.20 -7.57
CA PHE A 36 -13.06 -1.17 -7.12
C PHE A 36 -13.07 0.03 -8.06
N PRO A 37 -12.73 1.24 -7.56
CA PRO A 37 -12.46 2.39 -8.41
C PRO A 37 -11.19 2.20 -9.22
N ASP A 38 -11.08 2.92 -10.33
CA ASP A 38 -9.90 2.84 -11.23
C ASP A 38 -8.64 3.51 -10.64
N PHE A 39 -8.72 4.24 -9.53
CA PHE A 39 -7.64 5.02 -8.91
C PHE A 39 -6.87 5.89 -9.92
N LYS A 40 -7.58 6.55 -10.85
CA LYS A 40 -6.99 7.43 -11.87
C LYS A 40 -6.09 8.48 -11.23
N GLY A 41 -4.88 8.67 -11.79
CA GLY A 41 -3.88 9.60 -11.27
C GLY A 41 -2.99 9.03 -10.17
N PHE A 42 -3.18 7.76 -9.77
CA PHE A 42 -2.33 7.04 -8.85
C PHE A 42 -1.70 5.82 -9.50
N LEU A 43 -0.45 5.54 -9.14
CA LEU A 43 0.07 4.18 -9.21
C LEU A 43 -0.41 3.45 -7.96
N LYS A 44 -1.05 2.30 -8.12
CA LYS A 44 -1.59 1.48 -7.04
C LYS A 44 -0.78 0.22 -6.85
N GLU A 45 -0.44 -0.09 -5.62
CA GLU A 45 0.13 -1.37 -5.20
C GLU A 45 -0.83 -2.04 -4.21
N ASP A 46 -1.21 -3.28 -4.49
CA ASP A 46 -2.06 -4.05 -3.58
C ASP A 46 -1.23 -4.65 -2.45
N ILE A 47 -1.75 -4.52 -1.23
CA ILE A 47 -1.21 -5.17 -0.04
C ILE A 47 -1.98 -6.47 0.17
N GLU A 48 -1.25 -7.56 0.37
CA GLU A 48 -1.86 -8.85 0.70
C GLU A 48 -2.83 -8.69 1.88
N THR A 49 -4.09 -9.01 1.62
CA THR A 49 -5.16 -8.85 2.60
C THR A 49 -5.87 -10.19 2.76
N PRO A 50 -5.88 -10.79 3.97
CA PRO A 50 -6.59 -12.04 4.19
C PRO A 50 -8.07 -11.91 3.80
N PRO A 51 -8.66 -12.97 3.22
CA PRO A 51 -10.08 -12.98 2.89
C PRO A 51 -10.96 -12.68 4.12
N LEU A 52 -11.96 -11.83 3.97
CA LEU A 52 -12.90 -11.50 5.03
C LEU A 52 -13.77 -12.72 5.37
N ARG A 53 -13.47 -13.39 6.47
CA ARG A 53 -14.21 -14.59 6.94
C ARG A 53 -15.24 -14.26 8.02
N SER A 54 -14.99 -13.24 8.82
CA SER A 54 -15.85 -12.79 9.92
C SER A 54 -15.76 -11.28 10.08
N LEU A 55 -16.81 -10.70 10.63
CA LEU A 55 -16.84 -9.28 10.97
C LEU A 55 -16.39 -9.09 12.42
N GLU A 56 -15.59 -8.08 12.66
CA GLU A 56 -15.22 -7.61 13.99
C GLU A 56 -16.27 -6.63 14.51
N SER A 57 -16.49 -6.60 15.83
CA SER A 57 -17.39 -5.64 16.43
C SER A 57 -16.66 -4.33 16.76
N GLU A 58 -17.16 -3.22 16.26
CA GLU A 58 -16.59 -1.89 16.47
C GLU A 58 -17.69 -0.90 16.86
N VAL A 59 -17.45 -0.08 17.87
CA VAL A 59 -18.40 0.97 18.30
C VAL A 59 -17.93 2.30 17.71
N ILE A 60 -18.79 2.94 16.90
CA ILE A 60 -18.53 4.23 16.25
C ILE A 60 -19.67 5.17 16.62
N ASP A 61 -19.33 6.30 17.23
CA ASP A 61 -20.31 7.30 17.70
C ASP A 61 -21.44 6.69 18.56
N GLY A 62 -21.06 5.73 19.45
CA GLY A 62 -22.00 5.04 20.33
C GLY A 62 -22.86 3.96 19.65
N VAL A 63 -22.66 3.70 18.36
CA VAL A 63 -23.37 2.67 17.59
C VAL A 63 -22.46 1.51 17.27
N GLN A 64 -22.93 0.29 17.55
CA GLN A 64 -22.21 -0.94 17.25
C GLN A 64 -22.34 -1.33 15.78
N TYR A 65 -21.21 -1.61 15.14
CA TYR A 65 -21.11 -2.10 13.77
C TYR A 65 -20.34 -3.41 13.71
N GLY A 66 -20.74 -4.28 12.79
CA GLY A 66 -19.85 -5.31 12.26
C GLY A 66 -18.95 -4.69 11.21
N THR A 67 -17.64 -4.83 11.36
CA THR A 67 -16.66 -4.23 10.44
C THR A 67 -15.70 -5.26 9.88
N GLY A 68 -15.17 -5.00 8.70
CA GLY A 68 -14.13 -5.85 8.11
C GLY A 68 -13.38 -5.14 7.00
N VAL A 69 -12.07 -5.36 6.96
CA VAL A 69 -11.22 -4.86 5.88
C VAL A 69 -11.33 -5.83 4.69
N ILE A 70 -11.72 -5.29 3.55
CA ILE A 70 -11.88 -6.04 2.31
C ILE A 70 -10.55 -6.08 1.55
N GLN A 71 -9.88 -4.92 1.43
CA GLN A 71 -8.59 -4.80 0.76
C GLN A 71 -7.78 -3.67 1.36
N ARG A 72 -6.44 -3.84 1.36
CA ARG A 72 -5.45 -2.81 1.66
C ARG A 72 -4.63 -2.52 0.42
N PHE A 73 -4.18 -1.29 0.27
CA PHE A 73 -3.38 -0.84 -0.87
C PHE A 73 -2.51 0.36 -0.51
N VAL A 74 -1.49 0.62 -1.33
CA VAL A 74 -0.72 1.86 -1.32
C VAL A 74 -0.99 2.59 -2.63
N LEU A 75 -1.20 3.90 -2.55
CA LEU A 75 -1.39 4.79 -3.69
C LEU A 75 -0.23 5.78 -3.74
N TYR A 76 0.37 5.94 -4.91
CA TYR A 76 1.39 6.94 -5.20
C TYR A 76 0.81 7.93 -6.22
N PRO A 77 0.44 9.16 -5.79
CA PRO A 77 -0.10 10.16 -6.72
C PRO A 77 0.96 10.58 -7.72
N GLN A 78 0.59 10.63 -9.00
CA GLN A 78 1.54 10.86 -10.09
C GLN A 78 1.62 12.34 -10.51
N ILE A 79 0.58 13.12 -10.29
CA ILE A 79 0.46 14.51 -10.72
C ILE A 79 -0.04 15.40 -9.57
N PRO A 80 0.48 16.64 -9.45
CA PRO A 80 -0.04 17.61 -8.49
C PRO A 80 -1.47 18.04 -8.84
N GLY A 81 -2.24 18.44 -7.82
CA GLY A 81 -3.61 18.91 -7.93
C GLY A 81 -4.58 18.10 -7.07
N GLU A 82 -5.87 18.28 -7.30
CA GLU A 82 -6.90 17.49 -6.65
C GLU A 82 -7.21 16.24 -7.46
N ILE A 83 -6.95 15.08 -6.88
CA ILE A 83 -7.27 13.79 -7.47
C ILE A 83 -8.48 13.21 -6.74
N ARG A 84 -9.51 12.80 -7.48
CA ARG A 84 -10.73 12.21 -6.94
C ARG A 84 -10.70 10.70 -7.17
N ILE A 85 -10.94 9.96 -6.09
CA ILE A 85 -11.13 8.51 -6.10
C ILE A 85 -12.62 8.26 -6.15
N ASP A 86 -13.10 7.63 -7.21
CA ASP A 86 -14.50 7.29 -7.39
C ASP A 86 -14.99 6.31 -6.33
N PRO A 87 -16.31 6.20 -6.10
CA PRO A 87 -16.86 5.23 -5.16
C PRO A 87 -16.52 3.79 -5.54
N ALA A 88 -16.16 2.99 -4.53
CA ALA A 88 -16.22 1.53 -4.66
C ALA A 88 -17.67 1.08 -4.55
N GLU A 89 -18.08 0.11 -5.35
CA GLU A 89 -19.44 -0.46 -5.35
C GLU A 89 -19.41 -1.92 -4.94
N MET A 90 -20.41 -2.37 -4.20
CA MET A 90 -20.52 -3.75 -3.76
C MET A 90 -21.98 -4.19 -3.70
N THR A 91 -22.26 -5.44 -4.08
CA THR A 91 -23.51 -6.10 -3.84
C THR A 91 -23.37 -7.06 -2.67
N VAL A 92 -24.10 -6.80 -1.58
CA VAL A 92 -24.15 -7.66 -0.39
C VAL A 92 -25.46 -8.45 -0.35
N LEU A 93 -25.40 -9.65 0.20
CA LEU A 93 -26.54 -10.49 0.44
C LEU A 93 -27.01 -10.30 1.89
N VAL A 94 -28.23 -9.84 2.06
CA VAL A 94 -28.83 -9.53 3.35
C VAL A 94 -29.94 -10.53 3.64
N GLN A 95 -30.01 -11.02 4.88
CA GLN A 95 -31.14 -11.81 5.34
C GLN A 95 -32.26 -10.88 5.80
N GLU A 96 -33.34 -10.85 5.05
CA GLU A 96 -34.57 -10.15 5.44
C GLU A 96 -35.64 -11.20 5.85
N ARG A 97 -36.30 -10.96 6.98
CA ARG A 97 -37.45 -11.75 7.31
C ARG A 97 -38.59 -11.32 6.40
N SER A 98 -39.02 -12.22 5.56
CA SER A 98 -40.19 -12.03 4.72
C SER A 98 -41.46 -12.18 5.62
N GLY A 99 -41.85 -11.08 6.25
CA GLY A 99 -43.12 -10.97 6.88
C GLY A 99 -44.18 -10.60 5.81
N ALA A 100 -44.62 -11.54 5.00
CA ALA A 100 -45.83 -11.39 4.27
C ALA A 100 -46.98 -11.45 5.30
N ARG A 101 -47.40 -10.29 5.81
CA ARG A 101 -48.70 -10.18 6.46
C ARG A 101 -49.75 -10.41 5.39
N ASP A 102 -50.25 -11.64 5.32
CA ASP A 102 -51.46 -11.94 4.61
C ASP A 102 -52.61 -11.44 5.48
N PRO A 103 -53.43 -10.45 5.06
CA PRO A 103 -54.50 -9.87 5.87
C PRO A 103 -55.62 -10.87 6.22
N PHE A 104 -55.57 -12.09 5.68
CA PHE A 104 -56.59 -13.10 5.84
C PHE A 104 -56.28 -14.20 6.88
N PHE A 105 -55.07 -14.28 7.40
CA PHE A 105 -54.65 -15.27 8.40
C PHE A 105 -53.94 -14.59 9.58
N ASP A 106 -54.67 -14.00 10.49
CA ASP A 106 -54.20 -13.39 11.73
C ASP A 106 -54.16 -14.44 12.86
N ASP A 107 -53.49 -15.60 12.62
CA ASP A 107 -53.32 -16.64 13.62
C ASP A 107 -51.83 -16.66 14.09
N PRO A 108 -51.56 -16.27 15.37
CA PRO A 108 -50.20 -16.22 15.92
C PRO A 108 -49.44 -17.55 15.90
N PHE A 109 -50.12 -18.66 15.72
CA PHE A 109 -49.54 -20.00 15.68
C PHE A 109 -48.97 -20.36 14.31
N PHE A 110 -49.50 -19.78 13.22
CA PHE A 110 -49.01 -20.00 11.86
C PHE A 110 -47.86 -19.09 11.48
N ASP A 111 -47.69 -17.92 12.10
CA ASP A 111 -46.62 -16.95 11.81
C ASP A 111 -45.21 -17.47 12.16
N SER A 112 -45.09 -18.42 13.09
CA SER A 112 -43.83 -19.03 13.46
C SER A 112 -43.32 -20.11 12.49
N PHE A 113 -44.24 -20.70 11.68
CA PHE A 113 -43.89 -21.75 10.72
C PHE A 113 -43.58 -21.25 9.32
N PHE A 114 -43.99 -20.03 8.95
CA PHE A 114 -43.83 -19.46 7.62
C PHE A 114 -42.91 -18.22 7.55
N SER A 115 -42.19 -17.90 8.62
CA SER A 115 -41.16 -16.86 8.56
C SER A 115 -39.98 -17.34 7.70
N SER A 116 -40.16 -17.32 6.37
CA SER A 116 -39.06 -17.60 5.45
C SER A 116 -38.06 -16.45 5.48
N VAL A 117 -36.82 -16.73 5.82
CA VAL A 117 -35.74 -15.79 5.70
C VAL A 117 -35.34 -15.73 4.21
N ALA A 118 -35.66 -14.63 3.55
CA ALA A 118 -35.26 -14.40 2.17
C ALA A 118 -33.89 -13.72 2.14
N THR A 119 -33.02 -14.22 1.27
CA THR A 119 -31.74 -13.56 1.00
C THR A 119 -31.93 -12.58 -0.15
N VAL A 120 -31.76 -11.28 0.12
CA VAL A 120 -31.99 -10.21 -0.86
C VAL A 120 -30.66 -9.51 -1.17
N PRO A 121 -30.33 -9.30 -2.47
CA PRO A 121 -29.15 -8.51 -2.85
C PRO A 121 -29.39 -7.03 -2.59
N ARG A 122 -28.41 -6.36 -1.97
CA ARG A 122 -28.41 -4.92 -1.73
C ARG A 122 -27.12 -4.31 -2.28
N LYS A 123 -27.25 -3.29 -3.13
CA LYS A 123 -26.13 -2.51 -3.63
C LYS A 123 -25.75 -1.45 -2.61
N VAL A 124 -24.46 -1.36 -2.32
CA VAL A 124 -23.86 -0.35 -1.44
C VAL A 124 -22.65 0.25 -2.12
N ALA A 125 -22.43 1.55 -1.92
CA ALA A 125 -21.28 2.26 -2.46
C ALA A 125 -20.54 3.02 -1.35
N SER A 126 -19.26 3.22 -1.52
CA SER A 126 -18.50 4.15 -0.69
C SER A 126 -18.77 5.59 -1.11
N GLN A 127 -18.36 6.54 -0.27
CA GLN A 127 -18.28 7.93 -0.70
C GLN A 127 -17.06 8.13 -1.60
N GLN A 128 -17.14 9.13 -2.48
CA GLN A 128 -15.98 9.64 -3.21
C GLN A 128 -14.98 10.25 -2.22
N VAL A 129 -13.68 10.04 -2.47
CA VAL A 129 -12.60 10.58 -1.66
C VAL A 129 -11.72 11.48 -2.52
N THR A 130 -11.40 12.67 -2.01
CA THR A 130 -10.47 13.60 -2.68
C THR A 130 -9.14 13.59 -1.95
N VAL A 131 -8.04 13.53 -2.71
CA VAL A 131 -6.67 13.67 -2.26
C VAL A 131 -6.09 14.93 -2.89
N ARG A 132 -5.53 15.81 -2.06
CA ARG A 132 -4.82 17.01 -2.50
C ARG A 132 -3.34 16.70 -2.63
N VAL A 133 -2.82 16.78 -3.84
CA VAL A 133 -1.42 16.47 -4.16
C VAL A 133 -0.65 17.75 -4.36
N LYS A 134 0.32 17.99 -3.50
CA LYS A 134 1.25 19.13 -3.59
C LYS A 134 2.35 18.85 -4.62
N PRO A 135 2.82 19.86 -5.36
CA PRO A 135 4.03 19.71 -6.16
C PRO A 135 5.23 19.47 -5.24
N LEU A 136 6.24 18.78 -5.78
CA LEU A 136 7.51 18.64 -5.07
C LEU A 136 8.17 20.02 -4.91
N PRO A 137 8.92 20.25 -3.79
CA PRO A 137 9.69 21.48 -3.61
C PRO A 137 10.68 21.75 -4.74
N GLU A 138 10.88 23.04 -5.04
CA GLU A 138 11.87 23.51 -6.01
C GLU A 138 12.92 24.37 -5.29
N PRO A 139 14.20 24.39 -5.71
CA PRO A 139 14.77 23.63 -6.83
C PRO A 139 14.97 22.15 -6.46
N ARG A 140 14.79 21.25 -7.46
CA ARG A 140 15.10 19.84 -7.28
C ARG A 140 16.59 19.58 -7.39
N PRO A 141 17.17 18.69 -6.56
CA PRO A 141 18.54 18.22 -6.74
C PRO A 141 18.73 17.62 -8.15
N ALA A 142 19.93 17.81 -8.73
CA ALA A 142 20.23 17.32 -10.09
C ALA A 142 20.21 15.78 -10.18
N ASP A 143 20.46 15.12 -9.06
CA ASP A 143 20.48 13.65 -8.86
C ASP A 143 19.15 13.08 -8.34
N PHE A 144 18.07 13.87 -8.35
CA PHE A 144 16.76 13.41 -7.95
C PHE A 144 16.15 12.46 -8.99
N HIS A 145 15.95 11.20 -8.62
CA HIS A 145 15.41 10.16 -9.49
C HIS A 145 13.91 9.87 -9.29
N GLY A 146 13.23 10.63 -8.44
CA GLY A 146 11.77 10.51 -8.27
C GLY A 146 11.32 9.74 -7.02
N ALA A 147 12.22 9.26 -6.18
CA ALA A 147 11.84 8.66 -4.90
C ALA A 147 11.38 9.73 -3.91
N VAL A 148 10.17 9.57 -3.40
CA VAL A 148 9.56 10.46 -2.40
C VAL A 148 9.17 9.65 -1.18
N GLY A 149 9.60 10.11 0.00
CA GLY A 149 9.36 9.41 1.25
C GLY A 149 10.36 9.79 2.33
N SER A 150 10.42 8.98 3.38
CA SER A 150 11.39 9.10 4.47
C SER A 150 12.35 7.93 4.40
N PHE A 151 13.63 8.22 4.15
CA PHE A 151 14.63 7.19 3.91
C PHE A 151 15.85 7.39 4.82
N THR A 152 16.49 6.27 5.18
CA THR A 152 17.81 6.20 5.78
C THR A 152 18.72 5.42 4.85
N MET A 153 19.99 5.80 4.76
CA MET A 153 20.99 5.13 3.95
C MET A 153 22.15 4.68 4.82
N GLU A 154 22.60 3.45 4.61
CA GLU A 154 23.73 2.82 5.29
C GLU A 154 24.63 2.18 4.24
N SER A 155 25.95 2.27 4.44
CA SER A 155 26.93 1.57 3.61
C SER A 155 27.82 0.68 4.46
N SER A 156 28.28 -0.41 3.88
CA SER A 156 29.23 -1.35 4.50
C SER A 156 30.12 -1.97 3.44
N ILE A 157 31.30 -2.42 3.86
CA ILE A 157 32.25 -3.12 3.00
C ILE A 157 32.59 -4.48 3.62
N SER A 158 32.71 -5.51 2.80
CA SER A 158 32.95 -6.88 3.27
C SER A 158 34.32 -7.10 3.89
N ALA A 159 35.35 -6.32 3.46
CA ALA A 159 36.69 -6.37 3.98
C ALA A 159 37.37 -5.02 3.81
N THR A 160 38.14 -4.59 4.80
CA THR A 160 39.00 -3.37 4.76
C THR A 160 40.40 -3.65 4.27
N GLU A 161 40.76 -4.93 4.21
CA GLU A 161 42.06 -5.41 3.66
C GLU A 161 41.77 -6.52 2.64
N ALA A 162 42.43 -6.42 1.48
CA ALA A 162 42.28 -7.39 0.41
C ALA A 162 43.61 -7.55 -0.36
N ARG A 163 43.83 -8.71 -0.94
CA ARG A 163 44.95 -8.92 -1.87
C ARG A 163 44.60 -8.32 -3.24
N LEU A 164 45.65 -8.06 -4.01
CA LEU A 164 45.50 -7.64 -5.39
C LEU A 164 44.63 -8.64 -6.17
N ASN A 165 43.63 -8.13 -6.88
CA ASN A 165 42.62 -8.87 -7.63
C ASN A 165 41.62 -9.71 -6.80
N ASP A 166 41.64 -9.64 -5.47
CA ASP A 166 40.55 -10.24 -4.66
C ASP A 166 39.28 -9.39 -4.78
N ALA A 167 38.16 -10.07 -4.77
CA ALA A 167 36.84 -9.42 -4.82
C ALA A 167 36.42 -8.90 -3.44
N VAL A 168 36.04 -7.64 -3.37
CA VAL A 168 35.49 -7.00 -2.18
C VAL A 168 34.08 -6.51 -2.52
N THR A 169 33.12 -6.76 -1.65
CA THR A 169 31.73 -6.29 -1.86
C THR A 169 31.43 -5.07 -1.00
N MET A 170 31.00 -3.99 -1.64
CA MET A 170 30.42 -2.84 -0.96
C MET A 170 28.90 -2.92 -1.08
N THR A 171 28.22 -2.79 0.04
CA THR A 171 26.75 -2.82 0.11
C THR A 171 26.22 -1.47 0.55
N VAL A 172 25.34 -0.87 -0.25
CA VAL A 172 24.58 0.33 0.11
C VAL A 172 23.12 -0.08 0.29
N THR A 173 22.58 0.20 1.46
CA THR A 173 21.21 -0.15 1.81
C THR A 173 20.39 1.12 2.07
N LEU A 174 19.37 1.34 1.27
CA LEU A 174 18.36 2.36 1.47
C LEU A 174 17.15 1.70 2.15
N ARG A 175 16.71 2.24 3.30
CA ARG A 175 15.54 1.74 4.06
C ARG A 175 14.59 2.90 4.33
N GLY A 176 13.29 2.61 4.36
CA GLY A 176 12.32 3.63 4.73
C GLY A 176 10.92 3.38 4.20
N THR A 177 10.14 4.43 4.22
CA THR A 177 8.75 4.46 3.72
C THR A 177 8.68 5.38 2.53
N GLY A 178 8.25 4.88 1.39
CA GLY A 178 8.18 5.64 0.15
C GLY A 178 8.24 4.74 -1.08
N ASN A 179 8.32 5.36 -2.26
CA ASN A 179 8.50 4.63 -3.50
C ASN A 179 9.98 4.26 -3.73
N LEU A 180 10.43 3.21 -3.05
CA LEU A 180 11.78 2.69 -3.16
C LEU A 180 12.15 2.22 -4.58
N SER A 181 11.18 1.84 -5.38
CA SER A 181 11.41 1.43 -6.78
C SER A 181 12.00 2.56 -7.61
N LEU A 182 11.60 3.81 -7.34
CA LEU A 182 12.10 5.02 -8.02
C LEU A 182 13.41 5.56 -7.44
N ALA A 183 13.90 5.05 -6.29
CA ALA A 183 15.21 5.45 -5.78
C ALA A 183 16.29 5.04 -6.80
N GLY A 184 17.02 6.02 -7.33
CA GLY A 184 18.13 5.79 -8.24
C GLY A 184 19.30 5.10 -7.58
N GLU A 185 20.28 4.73 -8.40
CA GLU A 185 21.55 4.25 -7.93
C GLU A 185 22.35 5.41 -7.27
N PRO A 186 22.92 5.20 -6.08
CA PRO A 186 23.80 6.20 -5.46
C PRO A 186 25.01 6.51 -6.35
N VAL A 187 25.31 7.79 -6.49
CA VAL A 187 26.52 8.22 -7.21
C VAL A 187 27.72 8.09 -6.28
N ILE A 188 28.57 7.11 -6.55
CA ILE A 188 29.77 6.83 -5.75
C ILE A 188 31.03 7.08 -6.61
N SER A 189 31.92 7.93 -6.12
CA SER A 189 33.21 8.16 -6.77
C SER A 189 34.26 7.19 -6.22
N PHE A 190 34.61 6.16 -6.99
CA PHE A 190 35.67 5.23 -6.60
C PHE A 190 37.03 5.76 -6.98
N PRO A 191 38.08 5.57 -6.12
CA PRO A 191 39.44 6.00 -6.42
C PRO A 191 40.03 5.19 -7.57
N GLN A 192 41.03 5.80 -8.27
CA GLN A 192 41.79 5.10 -9.32
C GLN A 192 42.48 3.88 -8.74
N GLY A 193 42.40 2.74 -9.43
CA GLY A 193 42.99 1.48 -8.98
C GLY A 193 42.00 0.51 -8.35
N ILE A 194 40.76 0.93 -8.18
CA ILE A 194 39.64 0.03 -7.89
C ILE A 194 38.74 -0.06 -9.15
N GLU A 195 38.59 -1.27 -9.66
CA GLU A 195 37.65 -1.58 -10.72
C GLU A 195 36.30 -1.90 -10.07
N MET A 196 35.22 -1.22 -10.49
CA MET A 196 33.88 -1.38 -9.99
C MET A 196 32.97 -1.94 -11.11
N TYR A 197 32.11 -2.86 -10.75
CA TYR A 197 31.11 -3.43 -11.64
C TYR A 197 29.70 -2.91 -11.25
N ASP A 198 28.80 -2.90 -12.21
CA ASP A 198 27.41 -2.51 -11.99
C ASP A 198 26.80 -3.28 -10.80
N PRO A 199 26.09 -2.59 -9.91
CA PRO A 199 25.59 -3.22 -8.69
C PRO A 199 24.46 -4.20 -8.97
N LYS A 200 24.45 -5.28 -8.21
CA LYS A 200 23.25 -6.09 -8.08
C LYS A 200 22.25 -5.36 -7.20
N VAL A 201 21.04 -5.09 -7.76
CA VAL A 201 19.98 -4.37 -7.07
C VAL A 201 18.91 -5.34 -6.58
N THR A 202 18.57 -5.25 -5.29
CA THR A 202 17.49 -6.02 -4.67
C THR A 202 16.53 -5.09 -3.95
N VAL A 203 15.23 -5.17 -4.28
CA VAL A 203 14.17 -4.43 -3.60
C VAL A 203 13.35 -5.41 -2.76
N LYS A 204 13.17 -5.09 -1.47
CA LYS A 204 12.33 -5.84 -0.54
C LYS A 204 11.25 -4.92 0.00
N SER A 205 10.00 -5.21 -0.31
CA SER A 205 8.83 -4.54 0.27
C SER A 205 8.28 -5.38 1.42
N SER A 206 7.81 -4.72 2.47
CA SER A 206 7.17 -5.37 3.62
C SER A 206 5.65 -5.55 3.45
N GLY A 207 5.13 -5.39 2.23
CA GLY A 207 3.68 -5.39 2.00
C GLY A 207 2.97 -4.13 2.53
N THR A 208 3.75 -3.07 2.76
CA THR A 208 3.32 -1.71 3.09
C THR A 208 4.15 -0.75 2.25
N ALA A 209 3.99 0.57 2.44
CA ALA A 209 4.89 1.53 1.79
C ALA A 209 6.34 1.48 2.33
N ALA A 210 6.61 0.68 3.38
CA ALA A 210 7.94 0.51 3.95
C ALA A 210 8.71 -0.64 3.27
N GLY A 211 10.03 -0.49 3.18
CA GLY A 211 10.88 -1.50 2.57
C GLY A 211 12.35 -1.16 2.61
N SER A 212 13.13 -1.90 1.81
CA SER A 212 14.55 -1.62 1.60
C SER A 212 14.95 -1.86 0.15
N LYS A 213 15.90 -1.05 -0.33
CA LYS A 213 16.58 -1.25 -1.61
C LYS A 213 18.07 -1.40 -1.33
N VAL A 214 18.66 -2.49 -1.82
CA VAL A 214 20.06 -2.86 -1.57
C VAL A 214 20.79 -2.84 -2.89
N PHE A 215 21.95 -2.16 -2.91
CA PHE A 215 22.89 -2.11 -4.01
C PHE A 215 24.15 -2.82 -3.58
N GLU A 216 24.53 -3.91 -4.25
CA GLU A 216 25.73 -4.69 -3.97
C GLU A 216 26.75 -4.46 -5.10
N TYR A 217 27.80 -3.68 -4.81
CA TYR A 217 28.88 -3.38 -5.75
C TYR A 217 30.01 -4.37 -5.58
N LEU A 218 30.47 -4.95 -6.67
CA LEU A 218 31.67 -5.75 -6.70
C LEU A 218 32.86 -4.84 -7.02
N LEU A 219 33.83 -4.78 -6.11
CA LEU A 219 35.04 -3.98 -6.20
C LEU A 219 36.25 -4.89 -6.32
N ILE A 220 37.14 -4.60 -7.27
CA ILE A 220 38.40 -5.36 -7.46
C ILE A 220 39.57 -4.39 -7.43
N PRO A 221 40.45 -4.45 -6.38
CA PRO A 221 41.69 -3.64 -6.36
C PRO A 221 42.65 -4.12 -7.45
N ARG A 222 43.00 -3.21 -8.34
CA ARG A 222 43.99 -3.46 -9.42
C ARG A 222 45.38 -2.92 -9.12
N ASN A 223 45.49 -2.11 -8.08
CA ASN A 223 46.76 -1.57 -7.59
C ASN A 223 46.92 -1.86 -6.10
N THR A 224 48.16 -1.88 -5.62
CA THR A 224 48.44 -1.93 -4.18
C THR A 224 48.43 -0.53 -3.60
N GLY A 225 47.99 -0.37 -2.36
CA GLY A 225 47.90 0.91 -1.66
C GLY A 225 46.72 1.00 -0.74
N THR A 226 46.53 2.19 -0.17
CA THR A 226 45.32 2.52 0.62
C THR A 226 44.39 3.35 -0.25
N PHE A 227 43.15 2.98 -0.27
CA PHE A 227 42.09 3.62 -1.06
C PHE A 227 41.01 4.14 -0.14
N ASP A 228 40.75 5.45 -0.19
CA ASP A 228 39.65 6.06 0.55
C ASP A 228 38.38 6.14 -0.35
N ILE A 229 37.34 5.44 0.03
CA ILE A 229 36.02 5.53 -0.61
C ILE A 229 35.25 6.63 0.11
N PRO A 230 34.86 7.71 -0.60
CA PRO A 230 34.15 8.81 0.04
C PRO A 230 32.76 8.35 0.56
N PRO A 231 32.19 9.08 1.52
CA PRO A 231 30.81 8.83 1.97
C PRO A 231 29.84 8.91 0.80
N VAL A 232 28.81 8.06 0.84
CA VAL A 232 27.70 8.01 -0.11
C VAL A 232 26.63 9.01 0.28
#